data_4ca0d470faf20d8560f116d953e7c8ac
#
_entry.id   4ca0d470faf20d8560f116d953e7c8ac
#
_cell.length_a   1.000
_cell.length_b   1.000
_cell.length_c   1.000
_cell.angle_alpha   90.00
_cell.angle_beta   90.00
_cell.angle_gamma   90.00
#
_symmetry.space_group_name_H-M   'P 1'
#
loop_
_entity.id
_entity.type
_entity.pdbx_description
1 polymer ?
#
loop_
_entity_poly.entity_id
_entity_poly.type
_entity_poly.pdbx_seq_one_letter_code
_entity_poly.pdbx_strand_id
1 'polypeptide(L)'
;MTLINPLKHAAAKAGRLTVGAALGLGLFTAVAAPAAALAQDAAPTQDVAPVRGPALWVVSDADSTIYLFGTVHLLRPDTQWRTPDMDAALAEASELWLELADVGDQAAAMPLIQQYGLNLAGPPLSTLLTEEENAQMAAAAAAMGVPVQAMEIFQPWLAGLQVSMAAIVKAGYDPASGVDVRLKAAADEAGTPVRGLETMEQQFRFFHDLPQETQLEFLRQSLATRVSASSQVARD
;
A
#
# COMPACT_ATOMS: atom_id res chain seq x y z
N MET A 1 -0.23 -7.92 -3.37
CA MET A 1 -1.52 -8.29 -3.97
C MET A 1 -1.39 -9.59 -4.70
N THR A 2 -2.42 -10.42 -4.74
CA THR A 2 -2.32 -11.84 -5.04
C THR A 2 -3.14 -12.19 -6.27
N LEU A 3 -2.52 -12.80 -7.27
CA LEU A 3 -3.22 -13.54 -8.34
C LEU A 3 -3.42 -14.96 -7.82
N ILE A 4 -4.66 -15.41 -7.62
CA ILE A 4 -4.97 -16.71 -7.03
C ILE A 4 -5.88 -17.52 -7.95
N ASN A 5 -5.48 -18.75 -8.23
CA ASN A 5 -6.34 -19.76 -8.83
C ASN A 5 -7.17 -20.46 -7.74
N PRO A 6 -8.51 -20.60 -7.83
CA PRO A 6 -9.33 -21.10 -6.73
C PRO A 6 -9.04 -22.57 -6.44
N LEU A 7 -8.56 -22.82 -5.22
CA LEU A 7 -8.49 -24.15 -4.64
C LEU A 7 -9.90 -24.66 -4.33
N LYS A 8 -10.26 -25.82 -4.86
CA LYS A 8 -11.35 -26.62 -4.35
C LYS A 8 -10.95 -27.09 -2.95
N HIS A 9 -11.74 -26.69 -1.96
CA HIS A 9 -11.67 -26.91 -0.53
C HIS A 9 -10.75 -28.05 -0.04
N ALA A 10 -9.65 -27.66 0.60
CA ALA A 10 -8.99 -28.51 1.59
C ALA A 10 -8.69 -27.66 2.83
N ALA A 11 -9.32 -27.98 3.96
CA ALA A 11 -9.11 -27.33 5.24
C ALA A 11 -7.73 -27.71 5.78
N ALA A 12 -6.78 -26.77 5.76
CA ALA A 12 -5.48 -26.95 6.43
C ALA A 12 -5.48 -26.23 7.78
N LYS A 13 -5.16 -26.99 8.84
CA LYS A 13 -5.00 -26.52 10.22
C LYS A 13 -3.87 -25.51 10.31
N ALA A 14 -4.17 -24.31 10.80
CA ALA A 14 -3.20 -23.27 11.11
C ALA A 14 -2.32 -23.68 12.30
N GLY A 15 -1.02 -23.88 12.05
CA GLY A 15 0.01 -23.97 13.08
C GLY A 15 0.50 -22.56 13.44
N ARG A 16 0.40 -22.19 14.72
CA ARG A 16 0.96 -20.95 15.26
C ARG A 16 2.47 -21.07 15.34
N LEU A 17 3.19 -20.18 14.64
CA LEU A 17 4.61 -19.92 14.92
C LEU A 17 4.72 -18.69 15.84
N THR A 18 5.21 -18.93 17.05
CA THR A 18 5.63 -17.88 17.99
C THR A 18 7.11 -17.57 17.73
N VAL A 19 7.42 -16.33 17.35
CA VAL A 19 8.79 -15.84 17.28
C VAL A 19 9.15 -15.22 18.62
N GLY A 20 10.03 -15.88 19.37
CA GLY A 20 10.63 -15.36 20.58
C GLY A 20 11.95 -14.65 20.26
N ALA A 21 12.06 -13.37 20.59
CA ALA A 21 13.32 -12.64 20.56
C ALA A 21 14.09 -12.89 21.87
N ALA A 22 15.30 -13.46 21.76
CA ALA A 22 16.25 -13.55 22.88
C ALA A 22 17.50 -12.74 22.53
N LEU A 23 17.71 -11.65 23.24
CA LEU A 23 19.00 -10.91 23.32
C LEU A 23 19.93 -11.68 24.26
N GLY A 24 21.02 -12.20 23.73
CA GLY A 24 22.09 -12.81 24.52
C GLY A 24 23.44 -12.17 24.18
N LEU A 25 23.95 -11.34 25.09
CA LEU A 25 25.32 -10.84 25.09
C LEU A 25 26.24 -11.96 25.57
N GLY A 26 27.10 -12.50 24.71
CA GLY A 26 28.10 -13.52 25.07
C GLY A 26 29.49 -13.09 24.61
N LEU A 27 30.37 -12.78 25.58
CA LEU A 27 31.82 -12.65 25.39
C LEU A 27 32.39 -14.00 24.99
N PHE A 28 33.07 -14.11 23.86
CA PHE A 28 33.88 -15.25 23.51
C PHE A 28 35.36 -14.89 23.37
N THR A 29 36.17 -15.48 24.23
CA THR A 29 37.63 -15.50 24.17
C THR A 29 38.07 -16.41 23.01
N ALA A 30 38.96 -15.88 22.15
CA ALA A 30 39.50 -16.63 21.03
C ALA A 30 40.57 -17.61 21.49
N VAL A 31 40.34 -18.89 21.19
CA VAL A 31 41.39 -19.91 21.17
C VAL A 31 41.70 -20.22 19.71
N ALA A 32 42.96 -19.91 19.30
CA ALA A 32 43.44 -20.20 17.97
C ALA A 32 43.79 -21.68 17.83
N ALA A 33 43.14 -22.42 16.95
CA ALA A 33 43.53 -23.71 16.44
C ALA A 33 43.91 -23.61 14.96
N PRO A 34 44.91 -24.31 14.43
CA PRO A 34 45.27 -24.20 13.02
C PRO A 34 44.22 -24.88 12.14
N ALA A 35 43.63 -24.10 11.28
CA ALA A 35 42.69 -24.56 10.27
C ALA A 35 43.47 -25.22 9.11
N ALA A 36 43.28 -26.53 8.93
CA ALA A 36 43.57 -27.20 7.67
C ALA A 36 42.64 -26.64 6.61
N ALA A 37 43.19 -26.02 5.57
CA ALA A 37 42.42 -25.53 4.42
C ALA A 37 41.88 -26.73 3.64
N LEU A 38 40.57 -27.04 3.86
CA LEU A 38 39.79 -27.79 2.89
C LEU A 38 39.44 -26.82 1.77
N ALA A 39 39.98 -27.07 0.59
CA ALA A 39 39.53 -26.41 -0.63
C ALA A 39 38.06 -26.78 -0.81
N GLN A 40 37.15 -25.87 -0.48
CA GLN A 40 35.77 -25.95 -0.95
C GLN A 40 35.79 -25.60 -2.43
N ASP A 41 35.49 -26.57 -3.28
CA ASP A 41 35.10 -26.31 -4.66
C ASP A 41 33.97 -25.28 -4.62
N ALA A 42 34.28 -24.07 -5.07
CA ALA A 42 33.28 -23.04 -5.26
C ALA A 42 32.26 -23.59 -6.27
N ALA A 43 31.07 -23.89 -5.80
CA ALA A 43 29.95 -24.12 -6.70
C ALA A 43 29.89 -22.95 -7.68
N PRO A 44 29.63 -23.19 -8.97
CA PRO A 44 29.54 -22.10 -9.94
C PRO A 44 28.48 -21.11 -9.44
N THR A 45 28.93 -19.89 -9.17
CA THR A 45 28.02 -18.76 -8.98
C THR A 45 27.24 -18.65 -10.26
N GLN A 46 25.98 -19.10 -10.26
CA GLN A 46 25.06 -18.77 -11.33
C GLN A 46 25.03 -17.26 -11.38
N ASP A 47 25.47 -16.72 -12.51
CA ASP A 47 25.31 -15.32 -12.85
C ASP A 47 23.78 -15.11 -13.00
N VAL A 48 23.10 -14.86 -11.87
CA VAL A 48 21.69 -14.51 -11.88
C VAL A 48 21.64 -13.13 -12.50
N ALA A 49 21.32 -13.06 -13.77
CA ALA A 49 21.05 -11.80 -14.45
C ALA A 49 20.09 -10.99 -13.55
N PRO A 50 20.36 -9.68 -13.33
CA PRO A 50 19.53 -8.87 -12.44
C PRO A 50 18.09 -8.99 -12.89
N VAL A 51 17.22 -9.45 -12.00
CA VAL A 51 15.77 -9.53 -12.25
C VAL A 51 15.30 -8.12 -12.55
N ARG A 52 15.00 -7.85 -13.79
CA ARG A 52 14.50 -6.55 -14.25
C ARG A 52 13.00 -6.52 -14.03
N GLY A 53 12.58 -6.10 -12.85
CA GLY A 53 11.17 -5.91 -12.52
C GLY A 53 10.86 -6.21 -11.05
N PRO A 54 9.63 -5.92 -10.61
CA PRO A 54 9.14 -6.30 -9.29
C PRO A 54 9.09 -7.81 -9.13
N ALA A 55 9.21 -8.29 -7.89
CA ALA A 55 9.18 -9.72 -7.60
C ALA A 55 7.78 -10.31 -7.85
N LEU A 56 7.75 -11.43 -8.56
CA LEU A 56 6.59 -12.31 -8.73
C LEU A 56 6.92 -13.64 -8.06
N TRP A 57 6.14 -14.03 -7.05
CA TRP A 57 6.28 -15.32 -6.39
C TRP A 57 5.27 -16.30 -6.93
N VAL A 58 5.68 -17.57 -7.02
CA VAL A 58 4.83 -18.65 -7.52
C VAL A 58 4.77 -19.73 -6.44
N VAL A 59 3.57 -20.14 -6.08
CA VAL A 59 3.30 -21.30 -5.23
C VAL A 59 2.47 -22.28 -6.04
N SER A 60 2.98 -23.49 -6.24
CA SER A 60 2.28 -24.51 -7.02
C SER A 60 2.32 -25.87 -6.35
N ASP A 61 1.28 -26.65 -6.59
CA ASP A 61 1.19 -28.08 -6.24
C ASP A 61 0.80 -28.90 -7.48
N ALA A 62 0.22 -30.09 -7.30
CA ALA A 62 -0.06 -31.00 -8.38
C ALA A 62 -1.20 -30.53 -9.32
N ASP A 63 -2.10 -29.68 -8.83
CA ASP A 63 -3.33 -29.28 -9.54
C ASP A 63 -3.65 -27.78 -9.50
N SER A 64 -2.79 -26.97 -8.84
CA SER A 64 -3.01 -25.54 -8.73
C SER A 64 -1.72 -24.71 -8.76
N THR A 65 -1.85 -23.47 -9.20
CA THR A 65 -0.77 -22.47 -9.19
C THR A 65 -1.31 -21.14 -8.70
N ILE A 66 -0.60 -20.53 -7.75
CA ILE A 66 -0.89 -19.21 -7.17
C ILE A 66 0.28 -18.29 -7.50
N TYR A 67 -0.02 -17.17 -8.14
CA TYR A 67 0.92 -16.09 -8.39
C TYR A 67 0.71 -14.98 -7.35
N LEU A 68 1.76 -14.59 -6.63
CA LEU A 68 1.74 -13.54 -5.63
C LEU A 68 2.56 -12.35 -6.10
N PHE A 69 1.95 -11.18 -6.09
CA PHE A 69 2.58 -9.96 -6.57
C PHE A 69 2.23 -8.77 -5.67
N GLY A 70 3.24 -7.99 -5.26
CA GLY A 70 3.04 -6.76 -4.50
C GLY A 70 2.67 -5.59 -5.41
N THR A 71 1.65 -4.82 -5.03
CA THR A 71 1.19 -3.66 -5.81
C THR A 71 1.41 -2.35 -5.07
N VAL A 72 1.41 -1.26 -5.83
CA VAL A 72 1.37 0.11 -5.34
C VAL A 72 0.21 0.85 -6.03
N HIS A 73 -0.54 1.64 -5.24
CA HIS A 73 -1.75 2.32 -5.74
C HIS A 73 -1.46 3.56 -6.58
N LEU A 74 -0.24 4.11 -6.48
CA LEU A 74 0.14 5.32 -7.20
C LEU A 74 1.53 5.14 -7.80
N LEU A 75 1.62 5.36 -9.10
CA LEU A 75 2.88 5.35 -9.83
C LEU A 75 3.00 6.58 -10.72
N ARG A 76 4.23 6.91 -11.10
CA ARG A 76 4.41 7.84 -12.22
C ARG A 76 3.93 7.17 -13.51
N PRO A 77 3.28 7.89 -14.42
CA PRO A 77 2.69 7.30 -15.64
C PRO A 77 3.69 6.54 -16.52
N ASP A 78 4.96 6.95 -16.48
CA ASP A 78 6.06 6.39 -17.26
C ASP A 78 6.79 5.21 -16.57
N THR A 79 6.37 4.81 -15.36
CA THR A 79 7.01 3.73 -14.60
C THR A 79 6.81 2.38 -15.30
N GLN A 80 7.92 1.75 -15.68
CA GLN A 80 7.93 0.40 -16.27
C GLN A 80 7.99 -0.64 -15.14
N TRP A 81 6.89 -1.30 -14.88
CA TRP A 81 6.81 -2.33 -13.83
C TRP A 81 6.36 -3.69 -14.37
N ARG A 82 5.68 -3.72 -15.51
CA ARG A 82 5.12 -4.93 -16.13
C ARG A 82 6.21 -5.73 -16.82
N THR A 83 6.23 -7.04 -16.60
CA THR A 83 7.22 -7.95 -17.19
C THR A 83 6.50 -9.04 -17.99
N PRO A 84 7.19 -9.70 -18.96
CA PRO A 84 6.62 -10.82 -19.68
C PRO A 84 6.12 -11.96 -18.78
N ASP A 85 6.82 -12.22 -17.67
CA ASP A 85 6.42 -13.27 -16.70
C ASP A 85 5.10 -12.90 -16.00
N MET A 86 4.89 -11.62 -15.70
CA MET A 86 3.61 -11.16 -15.15
C MET A 86 2.48 -11.26 -16.18
N ASP A 87 2.77 -10.95 -17.44
CA ASP A 87 1.79 -11.07 -18.53
C ASP A 87 1.37 -12.51 -18.71
N ALA A 88 2.33 -13.45 -18.70
CA ALA A 88 2.07 -14.88 -18.75
C ALA A 88 1.25 -15.36 -17.56
N ALA A 89 1.63 -14.97 -16.33
CA ALA A 89 0.91 -15.32 -15.12
C ALA A 89 -0.54 -14.82 -15.13
N LEU A 90 -0.77 -13.58 -15.58
CA LEU A 90 -2.11 -13.01 -15.67
C LEU A 90 -2.95 -13.72 -16.75
N ALA A 91 -2.34 -14.09 -17.88
CA ALA A 91 -3.02 -14.81 -18.96
C ALA A 91 -3.40 -16.25 -18.58
N GLU A 92 -2.61 -16.91 -17.72
CA GLU A 92 -2.88 -18.26 -17.22
C GLU A 92 -3.86 -18.27 -16.04
N ALA A 93 -3.98 -17.15 -15.31
CA ALA A 93 -4.83 -17.07 -14.12
C ALA A 93 -6.31 -17.18 -14.48
N SER A 94 -7.04 -18.07 -13.79
CA SER A 94 -8.50 -18.23 -13.94
C SER A 94 -9.28 -17.13 -13.24
N GLU A 95 -8.69 -16.43 -12.26
CA GLU A 95 -9.26 -15.27 -11.58
C GLU A 95 -8.14 -14.39 -10.99
N LEU A 96 -8.44 -13.11 -10.86
CA LEU A 96 -7.58 -12.11 -10.23
C LEU A 96 -8.14 -11.71 -8.88
N TRP A 97 -7.32 -11.80 -7.83
CA TRP A 97 -7.65 -11.29 -6.51
C TRP A 97 -6.91 -10.00 -6.23
N LEU A 98 -7.65 -8.95 -5.99
CA LEU A 98 -7.14 -7.63 -5.59
C LEU A 98 -7.46 -7.38 -4.12
N GLU A 99 -6.83 -6.38 -3.53
CA GLU A 99 -7.26 -5.87 -2.22
C GLU A 99 -8.74 -5.45 -2.29
N LEU A 100 -9.13 -4.67 -3.32
CA LEU A 100 -10.51 -4.30 -3.63
C LEU A 100 -10.87 -4.73 -5.06
N ALA A 101 -12.00 -5.42 -5.23
CA ALA A 101 -12.52 -5.75 -6.56
C ALA A 101 -13.01 -4.52 -7.34
N ASP A 102 -13.47 -3.51 -6.62
CA ASP A 102 -14.04 -2.25 -7.12
C ASP A 102 -13.03 -1.08 -7.06
N VAL A 103 -11.72 -1.40 -7.08
CA VAL A 103 -10.67 -0.38 -7.12
C VAL A 103 -10.89 0.60 -8.29
N GLY A 104 -10.85 1.91 -8.00
CA GLY A 104 -11.10 2.96 -8.97
C GLY A 104 -12.57 3.31 -9.20
N ASP A 105 -13.53 2.61 -8.58
CA ASP A 105 -14.96 2.94 -8.67
C ASP A 105 -15.31 4.10 -7.71
N GLN A 106 -15.29 5.31 -8.25
CA GLN A 106 -15.67 6.51 -7.49
C GLN A 106 -17.17 6.54 -7.11
N ALA A 107 -18.02 5.93 -7.90
CA ALA A 107 -19.46 5.90 -7.60
C ALA A 107 -19.74 5.02 -6.38
N ALA A 108 -19.03 3.90 -6.23
CA ALA A 108 -19.09 3.06 -5.05
C ALA A 108 -18.50 3.73 -3.80
N ALA A 109 -17.46 4.56 -3.97
CA ALA A 109 -16.80 5.27 -2.86
C ALA A 109 -17.64 6.39 -2.26
N MET A 110 -18.41 7.12 -3.07
CA MET A 110 -19.12 8.35 -2.63
C MET A 110 -20.08 8.14 -1.45
N PRO A 111 -20.95 7.13 -1.41
CA PRO A 111 -21.80 6.87 -0.25
C PRO A 111 -21.01 6.59 1.02
N LEU A 112 -19.88 5.87 0.91
CA LEU A 112 -19.01 5.52 2.03
C LEU A 112 -18.25 6.75 2.55
N ILE A 113 -17.80 7.64 1.65
CA ILE A 113 -17.23 8.94 2.03
C ILE A 113 -18.24 9.74 2.85
N GLN A 114 -19.49 9.80 2.40
CA GLN A 114 -20.54 10.52 3.13
C GLN A 114 -20.83 9.91 4.49
N GLN A 115 -20.85 8.60 4.59
CA GLN A 115 -21.17 7.88 5.82
C GLN A 115 -20.01 7.88 6.82
N TYR A 116 -18.79 7.62 6.38
CA TYR A 116 -17.65 7.36 7.26
C TYR A 116 -16.61 8.48 7.27
N GLY A 117 -16.56 9.27 6.20
CA GLY A 117 -15.56 10.32 6.00
C GLY A 117 -15.99 11.71 6.44
N LEU A 118 -17.32 11.96 6.52
CA LEU A 118 -17.84 13.27 6.89
C LEU A 118 -18.32 13.31 8.33
N ASN A 119 -18.09 14.45 8.99
CA ASN A 119 -18.56 14.79 10.34
C ASN A 119 -19.62 15.89 10.24
N LEU A 120 -20.79 15.57 9.74
CA LEU A 120 -21.87 16.55 9.49
C LEU A 120 -22.57 17.03 10.77
N ALA A 121 -22.50 16.27 11.87
CA ALA A 121 -23.18 16.55 13.14
C ALA A 121 -22.25 16.99 14.27
N GLY A 122 -20.96 16.82 14.08
CA GLY A 122 -19.94 17.17 15.08
C GLY A 122 -19.38 18.59 14.93
N PRO A 123 -18.40 18.96 15.77
CA PRO A 123 -17.74 20.25 15.65
C PRO A 123 -16.89 20.32 14.37
N PRO A 124 -16.68 21.53 13.83
CA PRO A 124 -15.77 21.73 12.69
C PRO A 124 -14.38 21.19 12.97
N LEU A 125 -13.70 20.65 11.96
CA LEU A 125 -12.37 20.06 12.09
C LEU A 125 -11.36 21.04 12.70
N SER A 126 -11.43 22.32 12.35
CA SER A 126 -10.55 23.36 12.87
C SER A 126 -10.59 23.51 14.39
N THR A 127 -11.69 23.15 15.05
CA THR A 127 -11.82 23.20 16.52
C THR A 127 -11.03 22.11 17.25
N LEU A 128 -10.60 21.08 16.52
CA LEU A 128 -9.80 19.96 17.02
C LEU A 128 -8.29 20.17 16.79
N LEU A 129 -7.91 21.27 16.15
CA LEU A 129 -6.55 21.58 15.74
C LEU A 129 -6.04 22.82 16.51
N THR A 130 -4.73 22.89 16.71
CA THR A 130 -4.05 24.10 17.20
C THR A 130 -4.07 25.19 16.12
N GLU A 131 -3.70 26.43 16.49
CA GLU A 131 -3.58 27.56 15.56
C GLU A 131 -2.55 27.26 14.45
N GLU A 132 -1.42 26.66 14.81
CA GLU A 132 -0.39 26.26 13.86
C GLU A 132 -0.89 25.17 12.89
N GLU A 133 -1.56 24.13 13.39
CA GLU A 133 -2.13 23.06 12.56
C GLU A 133 -3.23 23.59 11.64
N ASN A 134 -4.03 24.54 12.08
CA ASN A 134 -5.02 25.22 11.25
C ASN A 134 -4.36 26.04 10.12
N ALA A 135 -3.25 26.72 10.39
CA ALA A 135 -2.49 27.42 9.37
C ALA A 135 -1.90 26.43 8.33
N GLN A 136 -1.40 25.27 8.78
CA GLN A 136 -0.90 24.20 7.90
C GLN A 136 -2.04 23.60 7.08
N MET A 137 -3.22 23.38 7.66
CA MET A 137 -4.41 22.91 6.96
C MET A 137 -4.86 23.91 5.88
N ALA A 138 -4.89 25.21 6.20
CA ALA A 138 -5.23 26.23 5.22
C ALA A 138 -4.24 26.26 4.04
N ALA A 139 -2.95 26.13 4.33
CA ALA A 139 -1.92 26.01 3.29
C ALA A 139 -2.06 24.72 2.47
N ALA A 140 -2.51 23.63 3.08
CA ALA A 140 -2.80 22.38 2.38
C ALA A 140 -4.01 22.52 1.46
N ALA A 141 -5.11 23.07 1.93
CA ALA A 141 -6.31 23.33 1.15
C ALA A 141 -6.02 24.25 -0.06
N ALA A 142 -5.27 25.34 0.17
CA ALA A 142 -4.87 26.25 -0.92
C ALA A 142 -4.04 25.53 -1.99
N ALA A 143 -3.13 24.63 -1.63
CA ALA A 143 -2.35 23.88 -2.61
C ALA A 143 -3.16 22.82 -3.37
N MET A 144 -4.27 22.36 -2.82
CA MET A 144 -5.26 21.51 -3.49
C MET A 144 -6.24 22.32 -4.37
N GLY A 145 -6.19 23.65 -4.28
CA GLY A 145 -7.12 24.53 -5.01
C GLY A 145 -8.54 24.52 -4.44
N VAL A 146 -8.71 24.13 -3.16
CA VAL A 146 -10.01 24.11 -2.48
C VAL A 146 -10.06 25.13 -1.34
N PRO A 147 -11.24 25.71 -1.03
CA PRO A 147 -11.37 26.55 0.16
C PRO A 147 -11.19 25.71 1.42
N VAL A 148 -10.48 26.25 2.44
CA VAL A 148 -10.26 25.54 3.71
C VAL A 148 -11.57 25.15 4.39
N GLN A 149 -12.63 25.92 4.18
CA GLN A 149 -13.98 25.62 4.70
C GLN A 149 -14.53 24.27 4.21
N ALA A 150 -14.09 23.79 3.05
CA ALA A 150 -14.48 22.48 2.55
C ALA A 150 -13.87 21.33 3.39
N MET A 151 -12.81 21.59 4.15
CA MET A 151 -12.17 20.61 5.03
C MET A 151 -12.88 20.48 6.39
N GLU A 152 -13.71 21.47 6.77
CA GLU A 152 -14.32 21.55 8.11
C GLU A 152 -15.27 20.39 8.43
N ILE A 153 -15.86 19.81 7.41
CA ILE A 153 -16.80 18.70 7.54
C ILE A 153 -16.13 17.31 7.48
N PHE A 154 -14.81 17.24 7.30
CA PHE A 154 -14.14 15.95 7.20
C PHE A 154 -13.84 15.37 8.59
N GLN A 155 -13.96 14.04 8.70
CA GLN A 155 -13.30 13.32 9.78
C GLN A 155 -11.76 13.53 9.67
N PRO A 156 -11.02 13.54 10.79
CA PRO A 156 -9.58 13.82 10.75
C PRO A 156 -8.81 12.86 9.85
N TRP A 157 -9.19 11.57 9.82
CA TRP A 157 -8.55 10.58 8.96
C TRP A 157 -8.70 10.90 7.47
N LEU A 158 -9.92 11.34 7.05
CA LEU A 158 -10.15 11.68 5.64
C LEU A 158 -9.39 12.94 5.24
N ALA A 159 -9.35 13.94 6.11
CA ALA A 159 -8.54 15.14 5.88
C ALA A 159 -7.06 14.80 5.72
N GLY A 160 -6.50 13.93 6.60
CA GLY A 160 -5.12 13.46 6.52
C GLY A 160 -4.83 12.70 5.21
N LEU A 161 -5.75 11.83 4.81
CA LEU A 161 -5.64 11.10 3.54
C LEU A 161 -5.63 12.05 2.35
N GLN A 162 -6.54 13.04 2.30
CA GLN A 162 -6.60 14.02 1.22
C GLN A 162 -5.32 14.87 1.12
N VAL A 163 -4.79 15.32 2.26
CA VAL A 163 -3.53 16.08 2.31
C VAL A 163 -2.35 15.24 1.79
N SER A 164 -2.26 13.98 2.21
CA SER A 164 -1.21 13.05 1.76
C SER A 164 -1.31 12.77 0.27
N MET A 165 -2.51 12.48 -0.23
CA MET A 165 -2.75 12.20 -1.64
C MET A 165 -2.41 13.40 -2.52
N ALA A 166 -2.81 14.62 -2.11
CA ALA A 166 -2.48 15.83 -2.85
C ALA A 166 -0.97 16.07 -2.97
N ALA A 167 -0.21 15.77 -1.92
CA ALA A 167 1.26 15.86 -1.95
C ALA A 167 1.88 14.88 -2.95
N ILE A 168 1.40 13.63 -2.96
CA ILE A 168 1.89 12.57 -3.85
C ILE A 168 1.55 12.89 -5.32
N VAL A 169 0.31 13.33 -5.60
CA VAL A 169 -0.12 13.74 -6.95
C VAL A 169 0.71 14.94 -7.44
N LYS A 170 0.95 15.92 -6.57
CA LYS A 170 1.82 17.06 -6.90
C LYS A 170 3.26 16.65 -7.22
N ALA A 171 3.75 15.54 -6.64
CA ALA A 171 5.05 14.96 -6.95
C ALA A 171 5.08 14.19 -8.28
N GLY A 172 3.97 14.17 -9.04
CA GLY A 172 3.85 13.55 -10.37
C GLY A 172 3.41 12.09 -10.36
N TYR A 173 2.90 11.60 -9.23
CA TYR A 173 2.27 10.28 -9.15
C TYR A 173 0.79 10.38 -9.53
N ASP A 174 0.28 9.33 -10.17
CA ASP A 174 -1.08 9.27 -10.68
C ASP A 174 -1.78 8.00 -10.17
N PRO A 175 -2.93 8.13 -9.50
CA PRO A 175 -3.74 6.98 -9.08
C PRO A 175 -4.18 6.07 -10.24
N ALA A 176 -4.44 6.64 -11.43
CA ALA A 176 -4.80 5.85 -12.61
C ALA A 176 -3.63 5.00 -13.14
N SER A 177 -2.41 5.29 -12.70
CA SER A 177 -1.20 4.53 -13.00
C SER A 177 -0.89 3.44 -11.98
N GLY A 178 -1.72 3.30 -10.93
CA GLY A 178 -1.60 2.26 -9.92
C GLY A 178 -1.57 0.86 -10.53
N VAL A 179 -0.77 -0.02 -9.95
CA VAL A 179 -0.60 -1.41 -10.46
C VAL A 179 -1.91 -2.18 -10.37
N ASP A 180 -2.61 -2.05 -9.26
CA ASP A 180 -3.92 -2.67 -9.01
C ASP A 180 -4.99 -2.23 -10.02
N VAL A 181 -5.08 -0.92 -10.29
CA VAL A 181 -6.00 -0.38 -11.31
C VAL A 181 -5.69 -0.95 -12.70
N ARG A 182 -4.40 -1.00 -13.07
CA ARG A 182 -3.97 -1.51 -14.36
C ARG A 182 -4.13 -3.03 -14.51
N LEU A 183 -3.90 -3.79 -13.42
CA LEU A 183 -4.17 -5.24 -13.41
C LEU A 183 -5.66 -5.51 -13.52
N LYS A 184 -6.50 -4.74 -12.81
CA LYS A 184 -7.96 -4.84 -12.94
C LYS A 184 -8.40 -4.58 -14.38
N ALA A 185 -7.95 -3.49 -14.99
CA ALA A 185 -8.30 -3.17 -16.37
C ALA A 185 -7.91 -4.28 -17.35
N ALA A 186 -6.73 -4.88 -17.19
CA ALA A 186 -6.28 -6.00 -18.03
C ALA A 186 -7.12 -7.27 -17.81
N ALA A 187 -7.53 -7.56 -16.58
CA ALA A 187 -8.41 -8.69 -16.27
C ALA A 187 -9.81 -8.48 -16.84
N ASP A 188 -10.37 -7.27 -16.71
CA ASP A 188 -11.67 -6.90 -17.29
C ASP A 188 -11.67 -7.05 -18.82
N GLU A 189 -10.61 -6.58 -19.48
CA GLU A 189 -10.42 -6.73 -20.94
C GLU A 189 -10.34 -8.20 -21.38
N ALA A 190 -9.66 -9.03 -20.59
CA ALA A 190 -9.54 -10.47 -20.84
C ALA A 190 -10.80 -11.26 -20.43
N GLY A 191 -11.77 -10.66 -19.75
CA GLY A 191 -12.93 -11.35 -19.18
C GLY A 191 -12.58 -12.25 -17.99
N THR A 192 -11.42 -12.03 -17.36
CA THR A 192 -10.98 -12.76 -16.18
C THR A 192 -11.74 -12.24 -14.95
N PRO A 193 -12.41 -13.10 -14.15
CA PRO A 193 -13.11 -12.68 -12.97
C PRO A 193 -12.20 -11.96 -11.97
N VAL A 194 -12.65 -10.79 -11.48
CA VAL A 194 -11.94 -10.03 -10.44
C VAL A 194 -12.66 -10.17 -9.11
N ARG A 195 -11.90 -10.47 -8.05
CA ARG A 195 -12.41 -10.60 -6.68
C ARG A 195 -11.63 -9.70 -5.73
N GLY A 196 -12.25 -9.33 -4.60
CA GLY A 196 -11.63 -8.57 -3.52
C GLY A 196 -11.29 -9.45 -2.33
N LEU A 197 -10.15 -9.16 -1.70
CA LEU A 197 -9.80 -9.70 -0.37
C LEU A 197 -10.59 -8.96 0.71
N GLU A 198 -10.89 -7.69 0.48
CA GLU A 198 -11.64 -6.79 1.34
C GLU A 198 -12.73 -6.08 0.54
N THR A 199 -13.67 -5.46 1.25
CA THR A 199 -14.62 -4.53 0.66
C THR A 199 -14.17 -3.10 0.90
N MET A 200 -14.58 -2.18 0.04
CA MET A 200 -14.32 -0.74 0.22
C MET A 200 -14.87 -0.23 1.57
N GLU A 201 -16.04 -0.72 2.00
CA GLU A 201 -16.60 -0.38 3.30
C GLU A 201 -15.69 -0.82 4.46
N GLN A 202 -15.11 -2.04 4.41
CA GLN A 202 -14.17 -2.49 5.42
C GLN A 202 -12.96 -1.57 5.52
N GLN A 203 -12.39 -1.14 4.39
CA GLN A 203 -11.25 -0.21 4.38
C GLN A 203 -11.62 1.17 4.97
N PHE A 204 -12.78 1.72 4.61
CA PHE A 204 -13.24 2.99 5.21
C PHE A 204 -13.41 2.86 6.72
N ARG A 205 -13.94 1.74 7.20
CA ARG A 205 -14.12 1.48 8.62
C ARG A 205 -12.81 1.30 9.36
N PHE A 206 -11.76 0.75 8.75
CA PHE A 206 -10.43 0.69 9.39
C PHE A 206 -9.94 2.06 9.85
N PHE A 207 -10.21 3.11 9.08
CA PHE A 207 -9.87 4.48 9.47
C PHE A 207 -10.92 5.12 10.38
N HIS A 208 -12.21 4.94 10.04
CA HIS A 208 -13.31 5.54 10.78
C HIS A 208 -13.41 5.04 12.23
N ASP A 209 -13.21 3.74 12.44
CA ASP A 209 -13.32 3.09 13.75
C ASP A 209 -12.09 3.34 14.65
N LEU A 210 -11.04 4.02 14.15
CA LEU A 210 -9.90 4.45 14.98
C LEU A 210 -10.34 5.48 16.01
N PRO A 211 -9.75 5.47 17.24
CA PRO A 211 -9.93 6.55 18.20
C PRO A 211 -9.65 7.92 17.58
N GLN A 212 -10.44 8.94 17.93
CA GLN A 212 -10.31 10.28 17.36
C GLN A 212 -8.87 10.83 17.47
N GLU A 213 -8.18 10.59 18.59
CA GLU A 213 -6.79 11.04 18.75
C GLU A 213 -5.83 10.37 17.74
N THR A 214 -6.04 9.09 17.44
CA THR A 214 -5.26 8.39 16.40
C THR A 214 -5.52 8.97 15.01
N GLN A 215 -6.77 9.32 14.71
CA GLN A 215 -7.11 9.99 13.45
C GLN A 215 -6.47 11.38 13.35
N LEU A 216 -6.48 12.15 14.46
CA LEU A 216 -5.81 13.45 14.54
C LEU A 216 -4.30 13.34 14.40
N GLU A 217 -3.69 12.33 15.01
CA GLU A 217 -2.25 12.10 14.86
C GLU A 217 -1.88 11.80 13.40
N PHE A 218 -2.68 10.99 12.71
CA PHE A 218 -2.50 10.74 11.28
C PHE A 218 -2.58 12.03 10.45
N LEU A 219 -3.56 12.89 10.74
CA LEU A 219 -3.68 14.21 10.10
C LEU A 219 -2.45 15.09 10.37
N ARG A 220 -1.99 15.19 11.62
CA ARG A 220 -0.81 15.96 12.01
C ARG A 220 0.45 15.51 11.26
N GLN A 221 0.65 14.21 11.16
CA GLN A 221 1.78 13.64 10.40
C GLN A 221 1.70 13.98 8.91
N SER A 222 0.49 13.94 8.33
CA SER A 222 0.26 14.32 6.93
C SER A 222 0.58 15.79 6.67
N LEU A 223 0.20 16.68 7.59
CA LEU A 223 0.50 18.12 7.54
C LEU A 223 2.01 18.37 7.67
N ALA A 224 2.68 17.74 8.63
CA ALA A 224 4.12 17.90 8.88
C ALA A 224 4.98 17.43 7.71
N THR A 225 4.64 16.30 7.10
CA THR A 225 5.36 15.75 5.93
C THR A 225 5.31 16.72 4.75
N ARG A 226 4.18 17.38 4.56
CA ARG A 226 4.01 18.37 3.50
C ARG A 226 4.88 19.63 3.71
N VAL A 227 5.01 20.10 4.94
CA VAL A 227 5.85 21.26 5.28
C VAL A 227 7.33 20.97 4.97
N SER A 228 7.80 19.77 5.31
CA SER A 228 9.18 19.32 5.04
C SER A 228 9.46 19.26 3.54
N ALA A 229 8.55 18.71 2.73
CA ALA A 229 8.69 18.65 1.28
C ALA A 229 8.70 20.04 0.63
N SER A 230 7.86 20.96 1.10
CA SER A 230 7.80 22.33 0.57
C SER A 230 9.05 23.15 0.90
N SER A 231 9.68 22.91 2.05
CA SER A 231 10.90 23.61 2.46
C SER A 231 12.16 23.11 1.74
N GLN A 232 12.13 21.90 1.21
CA GLN A 232 13.24 21.35 0.40
C GLN A 232 13.22 21.91 -1.03
N VAL A 233 12.05 22.00 -1.65
CA VAL A 233 11.85 22.58 -3.01
C VAL A 233 12.19 24.08 -3.04
N ALA A 234 12.09 24.80 -1.94
CA ALA A 234 12.44 26.23 -1.87
C ALA A 234 13.94 26.50 -1.68
N ARG A 235 14.78 25.45 -1.52
CA ARG A 235 16.25 25.55 -1.34
C ARG A 235 17.04 25.14 -2.57
N ASP A 236 16.40 24.48 -3.52
CA ASP A 236 16.93 24.08 -4.83
C ASP A 236 16.54 25.09 -5.91
#